data_6397dbb69402474514a1732fccfaaa04
#
_entry.id   6397dbb69402474514a1732fccfaaa04
#
_cell.length_a   1.000
_cell.length_b   1.000
_cell.length_c   1.000
_cell.angle_alpha   90.00
_cell.angle_beta   90.00
_cell.angle_gamma   90.00
#
_symmetry.space_group_name_H-M   'P 1'
#
loop_
_entity.id
_entity.type
_entity.pdbx_description
1 polymer ?
#
loop_
_entity_poly.entity_id
_entity_poly.type
_entity_poly.pdbx_seq_one_letter_code
_entity_poly.pdbx_strand_id
1 'polypeptide(L)'
;MPWIENTIFYTIYPLGFCGAPENNDGVTEYRLDKINDWLPHIKELGVKAIVFNPVFESSKHGYDTTDYYKIDCRLGDNQSFKKLCRTLHDNGIKVLLDGVFNHVGRDFAYFTDVRKNLQMSKYCGWFKNLNFNGNSPYNDRFTYEGWAGNYDLVKLNLQNSEVVEHLLGAVKMWIDEFEIDGLRLDAADCIDESFFRKLRQTCDSVKDDFWLYGEIIHGDYRRWANPEMLDSVTNYECYKGLYSSHNDHNYFEIAHSLDRQFGSSGMYKGLYTYNFVDNHDVNRIGSVVRDKQYLRNIHTLLFTMPGAPSIYYGSEWAIEGTRTNYSDRELRPCLDIMNIKNPDMVLLNHLIALGKIRNNLSALQNGSFENVLIKNEQLVIKRKNDEQTVYIALNLSSIEQWVEYKVDGCGVLTDVLNENTGFECSNIVKMPIPAFSSRILVLNDGSFRIDTDKAAADSFQSIPAVIGQDIEGHDKSAEDNSEHDNHGSECREKAKEDTLKIQPVRIGRYRHFKGNEYEVTGFARHSETLEDMVVYRALYGERGLWVRPYGMFSDIVEKDGKRQLRFTPID
;
A
#
# COMPACT_ATOMS: atom_id res chain seq x y z
N MET A 1 5.42 14.59 18.85
CA MET A 1 4.17 15.10 18.25
C MET A 1 3.00 14.33 18.80
N PRO A 2 2.24 14.95 19.66
CA PRO A 2 1.24 14.20 20.43
C PRO A 2 0.14 13.53 19.60
N TRP A 3 -0.27 14.14 18.45
CA TRP A 3 -1.41 13.61 17.72
C TRP A 3 -1.11 12.32 16.93
N ILE A 4 0.13 12.13 16.48
CA ILE A 4 0.53 10.96 15.70
C ILE A 4 0.51 9.67 16.55
N GLU A 5 0.84 9.75 17.85
CA GLU A 5 0.91 8.61 18.75
C GLU A 5 -0.44 7.90 18.89
N ASN A 6 -1.52 8.70 18.90
CA ASN A 6 -2.89 8.22 18.99
C ASN A 6 -3.61 8.26 17.64
N THR A 7 -2.93 7.90 16.56
CA THR A 7 -3.50 7.93 15.21
C THR A 7 -3.52 6.54 14.60
N ILE A 8 -4.66 6.21 14.01
CA ILE A 8 -4.86 5.13 13.06
C ILE A 8 -5.09 5.83 11.72
N PHE A 9 -4.30 5.46 10.71
CA PHE A 9 -4.42 6.01 9.37
C PHE A 9 -5.37 5.18 8.51
N TYR A 10 -6.03 5.85 7.58
CA TYR A 10 -6.75 5.23 6.48
C TYR A 10 -6.20 5.77 5.17
N THR A 11 -5.65 4.90 4.32
CA THR A 11 -5.01 5.32 3.08
C THR A 11 -5.93 5.05 1.91
N ILE A 12 -6.12 6.06 1.07
CA ILE A 12 -6.99 6.04 -0.10
C ILE A 12 -6.17 6.39 -1.35
N TYR A 13 -6.25 5.56 -2.39
CA TYR A 13 -5.82 5.92 -3.74
C TYR A 13 -7.00 6.49 -4.52
N PRO A 14 -7.11 7.83 -4.64
CA PRO A 14 -8.38 8.50 -4.99
C PRO A 14 -8.90 8.16 -6.37
N LEU A 15 -8.04 8.13 -7.40
CA LEU A 15 -8.46 7.84 -8.78
C LEU A 15 -9.11 6.45 -8.89
N GLY A 16 -8.50 5.43 -8.28
CA GLY A 16 -9.07 4.08 -8.23
C GLY A 16 -10.32 4.02 -7.36
N PHE A 17 -10.23 4.48 -6.12
CA PHE A 17 -11.33 4.48 -5.15
C PHE A 17 -12.60 5.12 -5.71
N CYS A 18 -12.45 6.24 -6.40
CA CYS A 18 -13.57 6.99 -7.00
C CYS A 18 -14.00 6.45 -8.36
N GLY A 19 -13.29 5.48 -8.95
CA GLY A 19 -13.57 4.96 -10.29
C GLY A 19 -13.35 6.00 -11.40
N ALA A 20 -12.35 6.85 -11.24
CA ALA A 20 -11.97 7.84 -12.24
C ALA A 20 -11.46 7.15 -13.52
N PRO A 21 -11.64 7.76 -14.72
CA PRO A 21 -11.06 7.24 -15.94
C PRO A 21 -9.53 7.18 -15.86
N GLU A 22 -8.94 6.16 -16.50
CA GLU A 22 -7.49 5.93 -16.46
C GLU A 22 -6.72 7.10 -17.07
N ASN A 23 -7.15 7.59 -18.24
CA ASN A 23 -6.59 8.78 -18.86
C ASN A 23 -7.41 10.00 -18.46
N ASN A 24 -6.72 11.09 -18.19
CA ASN A 24 -7.36 12.37 -17.91
C ASN A 24 -8.05 12.89 -19.18
N ASP A 25 -9.35 13.04 -19.10
CA ASP A 25 -10.21 13.50 -20.21
C ASP A 25 -10.48 15.01 -20.17
N GLY A 26 -9.98 15.72 -19.16
CA GLY A 26 -10.18 17.15 -18.94
C GLY A 26 -11.56 17.51 -18.42
N VAL A 27 -12.41 16.52 -18.10
CA VAL A 27 -13.78 16.75 -17.59
C VAL A 27 -13.75 16.83 -16.08
N THR A 28 -14.28 17.93 -15.52
CA THR A 28 -14.38 18.07 -14.07
C THR A 28 -15.59 17.32 -13.54
N GLU A 29 -15.32 16.33 -12.66
CA GLU A 29 -16.35 15.60 -11.93
C GLU A 29 -15.99 15.47 -10.44
N TYR A 30 -16.97 15.72 -9.57
CA TYR A 30 -16.78 15.81 -8.11
C TYR A 30 -16.81 14.44 -7.44
N ARG A 31 -15.95 13.52 -7.91
CA ARG A 31 -15.95 12.12 -7.45
C ARG A 31 -15.49 11.95 -6.00
N LEU A 32 -14.70 12.88 -5.46
CA LEU A 32 -14.27 12.84 -4.05
C LEU A 32 -15.41 13.04 -3.06
N ASP A 33 -16.56 13.58 -3.48
CA ASP A 33 -17.75 13.69 -2.62
C ASP A 33 -18.19 12.33 -2.06
N LYS A 34 -17.86 11.24 -2.75
CA LYS A 34 -18.05 9.85 -2.29
C LYS A 34 -17.47 9.57 -0.89
N ILE A 35 -16.41 10.26 -0.49
CA ILE A 35 -15.79 10.07 0.84
C ILE A 35 -16.75 10.41 1.97
N ASN A 36 -17.72 11.32 1.74
CA ASN A 36 -18.72 11.65 2.75
C ASN A 36 -19.56 10.43 3.14
N ASP A 37 -19.85 9.53 2.21
CA ASP A 37 -20.60 8.29 2.47
C ASP A 37 -19.78 7.28 3.27
N TRP A 38 -18.43 7.39 3.22
CA TRP A 38 -17.50 6.51 3.93
C TRP A 38 -17.17 7.00 5.35
N LEU A 39 -17.50 8.26 5.70
CA LEU A 39 -17.16 8.83 6.99
C LEU A 39 -17.65 8.02 8.20
N PRO A 40 -18.89 7.50 8.23
CA PRO A 40 -19.35 6.67 9.35
C PRO A 40 -18.47 5.44 9.54
N HIS A 41 -18.16 4.73 8.44
CA HIS A 41 -17.31 3.54 8.45
C HIS A 41 -15.88 3.86 8.91
N ILE A 42 -15.26 4.90 8.36
CA ILE A 42 -13.91 5.36 8.72
C ILE A 42 -13.83 5.70 10.22
N LYS A 43 -14.85 6.36 10.76
CA LYS A 43 -14.93 6.68 12.18
C LYS A 43 -15.11 5.45 13.05
N GLU A 44 -15.89 4.47 12.60
CA GLU A 44 -16.12 3.21 13.32
C GLU A 44 -14.82 2.39 13.47
N LEU A 45 -13.95 2.40 12.45
CA LEU A 45 -12.60 1.84 12.50
C LEU A 45 -11.67 2.57 13.49
N GLY A 46 -12.10 3.69 14.08
CA GLY A 46 -11.30 4.48 15.03
C GLY A 46 -10.21 5.32 14.34
N VAL A 47 -10.32 5.55 13.04
CA VAL A 47 -9.39 6.34 12.23
C VAL A 47 -9.40 7.80 12.65
N LYS A 48 -8.21 8.41 12.69
CA LYS A 48 -8.02 9.83 13.02
C LYS A 48 -7.28 10.62 11.95
N ALA A 49 -6.78 9.96 10.90
CA ALA A 49 -6.15 10.62 9.77
C ALA A 49 -6.36 9.85 8.48
N ILE A 50 -6.60 10.58 7.39
CA ILE A 50 -6.63 10.03 6.04
C ILE A 50 -5.38 10.46 5.29
N VAL A 51 -4.75 9.49 4.60
CA VAL A 51 -3.70 9.74 3.62
C VAL A 51 -4.28 9.58 2.23
N PHE A 52 -4.32 10.65 1.48
CA PHE A 52 -4.65 10.61 0.06
C PHE A 52 -3.39 10.40 -0.76
N ASN A 53 -3.29 9.28 -1.48
CA ASN A 53 -2.35 9.17 -2.59
C ASN A 53 -2.66 10.27 -3.61
N PRO A 54 -1.87 10.50 -4.69
CA PRO A 54 -1.91 11.75 -5.43
C PRO A 54 -3.31 12.22 -5.81
N VAL A 55 -3.59 13.50 -5.50
CA VAL A 55 -4.87 14.19 -5.80
C VAL A 55 -4.71 15.31 -6.83
N PHE A 56 -3.46 15.64 -7.21
CA PHE A 56 -3.18 16.77 -8.10
C PHE A 56 -3.29 16.38 -9.55
N GLU A 57 -3.51 17.39 -10.41
CA GLU A 57 -3.71 17.20 -11.84
C GLU A 57 -2.62 16.33 -12.45
N SER A 58 -3.01 15.28 -13.16
CA SER A 58 -2.11 14.28 -13.73
C SER A 58 -2.64 13.78 -15.07
N SER A 59 -1.76 13.21 -15.91
CA SER A 59 -2.21 12.68 -17.20
C SER A 59 -2.93 11.33 -17.06
N LYS A 60 -2.50 10.48 -16.07
CA LYS A 60 -3.03 9.11 -15.91
C LYS A 60 -3.24 8.72 -14.45
N HIS A 61 -2.16 8.31 -13.77
CA HIS A 61 -2.21 7.58 -12.50
C HIS A 61 -1.91 8.43 -11.26
N GLY A 62 -1.87 9.75 -11.38
CA GLY A 62 -1.60 10.64 -10.26
C GLY A 62 -0.13 10.90 -9.99
N TYR A 63 0.75 9.90 -10.17
CA TYR A 63 2.20 10.05 -10.00
C TYR A 63 2.87 10.74 -11.20
N ASP A 64 2.19 10.87 -12.31
CA ASP A 64 2.56 11.66 -13.49
C ASP A 64 1.96 13.07 -13.43
N THR A 65 2.23 13.77 -12.33
CA THR A 65 1.72 15.12 -12.02
C THR A 65 1.99 16.10 -13.15
N THR A 66 0.98 16.88 -13.53
CA THR A 66 1.08 17.93 -14.55
C THR A 66 0.87 19.34 -14.00
N ASP A 67 0.22 19.47 -12.84
CA ASP A 67 0.04 20.73 -12.12
C ASP A 67 -0.12 20.48 -10.60
N TYR A 68 0.78 21.03 -9.80
CA TYR A 68 0.75 20.91 -8.33
C TYR A 68 -0.22 21.86 -7.64
N TYR A 69 -0.76 22.84 -8.38
CA TYR A 69 -1.65 23.87 -7.84
C TYR A 69 -3.13 23.60 -8.11
N LYS A 70 -3.42 22.50 -8.81
CA LYS A 70 -4.76 22.14 -9.23
C LYS A 70 -5.09 20.70 -8.82
N ILE A 71 -6.25 20.52 -8.19
CA ILE A 71 -6.81 19.18 -7.97
C ILE A 71 -7.16 18.56 -9.33
N ASP A 72 -6.88 17.26 -9.48
CA ASP A 72 -7.19 16.50 -10.69
C ASP A 72 -8.67 16.62 -11.03
N CYS A 73 -8.96 17.10 -12.25
CA CYS A 73 -10.34 17.38 -12.65
C CYS A 73 -11.23 16.14 -12.60
N ARG A 74 -10.68 14.95 -12.75
CA ARG A 74 -11.40 13.68 -12.57
C ARG A 74 -11.88 13.45 -11.12
N LEU A 75 -11.34 14.17 -10.15
CA LEU A 75 -11.65 14.07 -8.73
C LEU A 75 -12.49 15.24 -8.22
N GLY A 76 -12.37 16.40 -8.87
CA GLY A 76 -13.06 17.63 -8.49
C GLY A 76 -12.29 18.88 -8.85
N ASP A 77 -12.35 19.88 -8.00
CA ASP A 77 -11.58 21.12 -8.07
C ASP A 77 -11.07 21.54 -6.68
N ASN A 78 -10.25 22.60 -6.64
CA ASN A 78 -9.70 23.11 -5.39
C ASN A 78 -10.78 23.49 -4.37
N GLN A 79 -11.93 23.97 -4.80
CA GLN A 79 -13.01 24.41 -3.89
C GLN A 79 -13.71 23.20 -3.26
N SER A 80 -14.01 22.17 -4.06
CA SER A 80 -14.60 20.94 -3.57
C SER A 80 -13.66 20.20 -2.63
N PHE A 81 -12.37 20.15 -2.95
CA PHE A 81 -11.36 19.53 -2.09
C PHE A 81 -11.19 20.29 -0.76
N LYS A 82 -11.13 21.61 -0.80
CA LYS A 82 -11.13 22.45 0.41
C LYS A 82 -12.34 22.15 1.30
N LYS A 83 -13.53 22.01 0.71
CA LYS A 83 -14.76 21.66 1.43
C LYS A 83 -14.64 20.27 2.07
N LEU A 84 -14.11 19.28 1.33
CA LEU A 84 -13.88 17.94 1.85
C LEU A 84 -12.92 17.95 3.05
N CYS A 85 -11.79 18.65 2.96
CA CYS A 85 -10.84 18.76 4.08
C CYS A 85 -11.49 19.33 5.33
N ARG A 86 -12.31 20.39 5.20
CA ARG A 86 -13.08 20.94 6.32
C ARG A 86 -14.05 19.92 6.91
N THR A 87 -14.78 19.20 6.06
CA THR A 87 -15.69 18.14 6.53
C THR A 87 -14.94 17.07 7.31
N LEU A 88 -13.75 16.67 6.87
CA LEU A 88 -12.90 15.72 7.58
C LEU A 88 -12.45 16.27 8.94
N HIS A 89 -11.96 17.52 8.97
CA HIS A 89 -11.55 18.19 10.21
C HIS A 89 -12.70 18.35 11.21
N ASP A 90 -13.89 18.71 10.74
CA ASP A 90 -15.11 18.82 11.57
C ASP A 90 -15.51 17.46 12.18
N ASN A 91 -15.08 16.36 11.57
CA ASN A 91 -15.24 15.00 12.08
C ASN A 91 -14.03 14.49 12.89
N GLY A 92 -13.05 15.36 13.19
CA GLY A 92 -11.85 15.02 13.96
C GLY A 92 -10.82 14.18 13.19
N ILE A 93 -10.88 14.19 11.85
CA ILE A 93 -9.99 13.44 10.95
C ILE A 93 -9.02 14.41 10.29
N LYS A 94 -7.73 14.16 10.48
CA LYS A 94 -6.64 14.91 9.85
C LYS A 94 -6.43 14.47 8.41
N VAL A 95 -5.87 15.36 7.59
CA VAL A 95 -5.67 15.16 6.14
C VAL A 95 -4.20 15.21 5.80
N LEU A 96 -3.69 14.15 5.16
CA LEU A 96 -2.36 14.11 4.59
C LEU A 96 -2.42 13.87 3.08
N LEU A 97 -1.52 14.53 2.35
CA LEU A 97 -1.42 14.38 0.90
C LEU A 97 -0.12 13.69 0.50
N ASP A 98 -0.12 13.17 -0.71
CA ASP A 98 1.07 12.59 -1.34
C ASP A 98 1.84 13.66 -2.13
N GLY A 99 3.07 13.90 -1.74
CA GLY A 99 3.99 14.83 -2.39
C GLY A 99 4.91 14.10 -3.37
N VAL A 100 4.60 14.18 -4.65
CA VAL A 100 5.39 13.58 -5.75
C VAL A 100 6.41 14.60 -6.23
N PHE A 101 7.58 14.66 -5.60
CA PHE A 101 8.57 15.72 -5.87
C PHE A 101 9.83 15.24 -6.61
N ASN A 102 10.00 13.93 -6.80
CA ASN A 102 11.14 13.39 -7.54
C ASN A 102 10.98 13.55 -9.05
N HIS A 103 9.76 13.49 -9.57
CA HIS A 103 9.44 13.47 -11.01
C HIS A 103 8.07 14.09 -11.31
N VAL A 104 7.82 14.31 -12.59
CA VAL A 104 6.55 14.84 -13.13
C VAL A 104 6.14 14.08 -14.37
N GLY A 105 4.89 14.19 -14.78
CA GLY A 105 4.41 13.70 -16.07
C GLY A 105 4.97 14.47 -17.26
N ARG A 106 4.93 13.85 -18.43
CA ARG A 106 5.41 14.48 -19.69
C ARG A 106 4.60 15.69 -20.12
N ASP A 107 3.37 15.81 -19.66
CA ASP A 107 2.49 16.94 -19.96
C ASP A 107 2.58 18.09 -18.96
N PHE A 108 3.51 17.99 -17.99
CA PHE A 108 3.87 19.09 -17.11
C PHE A 108 4.25 20.34 -17.94
N ALA A 109 3.62 21.47 -17.63
CA ALA A 109 3.67 22.65 -18.51
C ALA A 109 5.09 23.08 -18.89
N TYR A 110 6.02 23.04 -17.95
CA TYR A 110 7.43 23.44 -18.16
C TYR A 110 8.21 22.40 -18.97
N PHE A 111 7.89 21.11 -18.87
CA PHE A 111 8.47 20.08 -19.74
C PHE A 111 7.90 20.17 -21.17
N THR A 112 6.63 20.49 -21.29
CA THR A 112 5.98 20.77 -22.59
C THR A 112 6.64 21.96 -23.29
N ASP A 113 7.06 22.99 -22.55
CA ASP A 113 7.84 24.11 -23.12
C ASP A 113 9.21 23.64 -23.63
N VAL A 114 9.94 22.79 -22.89
CA VAL A 114 11.20 22.20 -23.34
C VAL A 114 11.01 21.37 -24.62
N ARG A 115 9.94 20.57 -24.68
CA ARG A 115 9.61 19.77 -25.91
C ARG A 115 9.35 20.64 -27.13
N LYS A 116 8.75 21.81 -26.95
CA LYS A 116 8.45 22.76 -28.05
C LYS A 116 9.67 23.59 -28.46
N ASN A 117 10.38 24.14 -27.48
CA ASN A 117 11.40 25.16 -27.71
C ASN A 117 12.84 24.62 -27.67
N LEU A 118 13.03 23.35 -27.32
CA LEU A 118 14.31 22.67 -27.20
C LEU A 118 15.30 23.49 -26.34
N GLN A 119 16.56 23.68 -26.80
CA GLN A 119 17.57 24.45 -26.07
C GLN A 119 17.20 25.91 -25.82
N MET A 120 16.18 26.44 -26.51
CA MET A 120 15.71 27.83 -26.33
C MET A 120 14.75 27.96 -25.13
N SER A 121 14.28 26.86 -24.57
CA SER A 121 13.45 26.88 -23.39
C SER A 121 14.25 27.34 -22.17
N LYS A 122 13.71 28.28 -21.41
CA LYS A 122 14.30 28.71 -20.13
C LYS A 122 14.21 27.65 -19.03
N TYR A 123 13.41 26.61 -19.24
CA TYR A 123 13.15 25.53 -18.30
C TYR A 123 14.06 24.31 -18.48
N CYS A 124 15.06 24.36 -19.37
CA CYS A 124 15.99 23.25 -19.55
C CYS A 124 16.68 22.82 -18.24
N GLY A 125 16.99 23.77 -17.35
CA GLY A 125 17.61 23.51 -16.05
C GLY A 125 16.67 22.87 -15.01
N TRP A 126 15.38 22.74 -15.30
CA TRP A 126 14.40 22.16 -14.38
C TRP A 126 14.43 20.64 -14.32
N PHE A 127 14.98 20.00 -15.37
CA PHE A 127 14.94 18.54 -15.54
C PHE A 127 16.37 17.97 -15.55
N LYS A 128 16.52 16.75 -15.00
CA LYS A 128 17.84 16.11 -14.93
C LYS A 128 18.27 15.54 -16.28
N ASN A 129 19.55 15.71 -16.57
CA ASN A 129 20.28 15.06 -17.65
C ASN A 129 19.69 15.27 -19.06
N LEU A 130 19.15 16.49 -19.32
CA LEU A 130 18.75 16.84 -20.68
C LEU A 130 19.97 16.82 -21.63
N ASN A 131 19.86 16.06 -22.73
CA ASN A 131 20.90 15.99 -23.75
C ASN A 131 20.27 16.11 -25.14
N PHE A 132 20.51 17.24 -25.79
CA PHE A 132 19.96 17.59 -27.10
C PHE A 132 20.71 16.93 -28.27
N ASN A 133 21.76 16.13 -28.04
CA ASN A 133 22.44 15.32 -29.04
C ASN A 133 21.86 13.90 -29.16
N GLY A 134 20.79 13.59 -28.42
CA GLY A 134 20.14 12.29 -28.38
C GLY A 134 18.66 12.36 -28.80
N ASN A 135 17.98 11.23 -28.70
CA ASN A 135 16.55 11.12 -28.95
C ASN A 135 15.90 10.24 -27.89
N SER A 136 14.79 10.67 -27.33
CA SER A 136 14.03 9.86 -26.37
C SER A 136 13.24 8.75 -27.09
N PRO A 137 12.73 7.75 -26.37
CA PRO A 137 11.79 6.78 -26.95
C PRO A 137 10.53 7.41 -27.55
N TYR A 138 10.22 8.66 -27.17
CA TYR A 138 9.08 9.44 -27.67
C TYR A 138 9.43 10.37 -28.84
N ASN A 139 10.64 10.28 -29.39
CA ASN A 139 11.13 11.15 -30.47
C ASN A 139 11.17 12.65 -30.11
N ASP A 140 11.55 12.98 -28.87
CA ASP A 140 11.60 14.38 -28.39
C ASP A 140 12.78 15.18 -28.94
N ARG A 141 13.69 14.60 -29.76
CA ARG A 141 14.96 15.19 -30.24
C ARG A 141 15.94 15.55 -29.11
N PHE A 142 15.77 14.97 -27.94
CA PHE A 142 16.67 15.02 -26.79
C PHE A 142 16.41 13.82 -25.89
N THR A 143 17.35 13.52 -25.00
CA THR A 143 17.16 12.55 -23.93
C THR A 143 17.09 13.27 -22.59
N TYR A 144 16.54 12.61 -21.58
CA TYR A 144 16.42 13.08 -20.21
C TYR A 144 16.41 11.90 -19.25
N GLU A 145 16.58 12.17 -17.97
CA GLU A 145 16.46 11.15 -16.93
C GLU A 145 14.99 10.93 -16.56
N GLY A 146 14.52 9.69 -16.69
CA GLY A 146 13.24 9.24 -16.15
C GLY A 146 13.43 8.50 -14.84
N TRP A 147 12.45 8.57 -13.93
CA TRP A 147 12.49 7.82 -12.69
C TRP A 147 12.53 6.30 -12.97
N ALA A 148 13.52 5.62 -12.36
CA ALA A 148 13.75 4.18 -12.57
C ALA A 148 13.80 3.75 -14.06
N GLY A 149 14.23 4.66 -14.95
CA GLY A 149 14.29 4.41 -16.41
C GLY A 149 12.96 4.57 -17.14
N ASN A 150 11.90 4.94 -16.45
CA ASN A 150 10.59 5.22 -17.04
C ASN A 150 10.55 6.66 -17.58
N TYR A 151 10.49 6.78 -18.91
CA TYR A 151 10.47 8.07 -19.59
C TYR A 151 9.12 8.81 -19.48
N ASP A 152 8.05 8.19 -19.03
CA ASP A 152 6.79 8.88 -18.70
C ASP A 152 6.90 9.75 -17.46
N LEU A 153 7.86 9.43 -16.58
CA LEU A 153 8.09 10.08 -15.29
C LEU A 153 9.40 10.87 -15.33
N VAL A 154 9.31 12.13 -15.77
CA VAL A 154 10.46 13.01 -16.03
C VAL A 154 11.07 13.50 -14.72
N LYS A 155 12.33 13.19 -14.46
CA LYS A 155 12.99 13.52 -13.20
C LYS A 155 13.28 15.02 -13.08
N LEU A 156 12.85 15.61 -11.96
CA LEU A 156 13.09 17.01 -11.62
C LEU A 156 14.52 17.23 -11.13
N ASN A 157 15.05 18.42 -11.40
CA ASN A 157 16.33 18.87 -10.89
C ASN A 157 16.16 19.67 -9.59
N LEU A 158 16.14 18.98 -8.45
CA LEU A 158 15.97 19.60 -7.13
C LEU A 158 17.19 20.43 -6.64
N GLN A 159 18.25 20.53 -7.45
CA GLN A 159 19.33 21.50 -7.25
C GLN A 159 19.02 22.86 -7.88
N ASN A 160 18.01 22.96 -8.74
CA ASN A 160 17.55 24.21 -9.32
C ASN A 160 16.63 24.94 -8.33
N SER A 161 16.99 26.17 -7.97
CA SER A 161 16.21 26.95 -6.99
C SER A 161 14.78 27.27 -7.45
N GLU A 162 14.57 27.52 -8.75
CA GLU A 162 13.24 27.80 -9.30
C GLU A 162 12.31 26.56 -9.17
N VAL A 163 12.85 25.34 -9.39
CA VAL A 163 12.11 24.09 -9.17
C VAL A 163 11.71 23.97 -7.70
N VAL A 164 12.67 24.17 -6.80
CA VAL A 164 12.44 24.09 -5.35
C VAL A 164 11.40 25.12 -4.91
N GLU A 165 11.52 26.37 -5.36
CA GLU A 165 10.56 27.43 -5.04
C GLU A 165 9.17 27.13 -5.55
N HIS A 166 9.05 26.56 -6.76
CA HIS A 166 7.77 26.14 -7.32
C HIS A 166 7.09 25.05 -6.47
N LEU A 167 7.85 24.00 -6.09
CA LEU A 167 7.33 22.90 -5.29
C LEU A 167 6.96 23.34 -3.86
N LEU A 168 7.82 24.12 -3.21
CA LEU A 168 7.56 24.64 -1.86
C LEU A 168 6.41 25.65 -1.87
N GLY A 169 6.25 26.43 -2.95
CA GLY A 169 5.09 27.29 -3.16
C GLY A 169 3.78 26.50 -3.22
N ALA A 170 3.78 25.35 -3.91
CA ALA A 170 2.62 24.46 -3.94
C ALA A 170 2.32 23.93 -2.53
N VAL A 171 3.31 23.44 -1.78
CA VAL A 171 3.11 22.96 -0.41
C VAL A 171 2.52 24.05 0.50
N LYS A 172 3.01 25.28 0.41
CA LYS A 172 2.42 26.40 1.15
C LYS A 172 0.96 26.60 0.82
N MET A 173 0.62 26.58 -0.48
CA MET A 173 -0.78 26.70 -0.92
C MET A 173 -1.64 25.56 -0.38
N TRP A 174 -1.15 24.31 -0.36
CA TRP A 174 -1.87 23.17 0.20
C TRP A 174 -2.15 23.34 1.70
N ILE A 175 -1.17 23.86 2.45
CA ILE A 175 -1.34 24.14 3.89
C ILE A 175 -2.33 25.30 4.09
N ASP A 176 -2.17 26.40 3.35
CA ASP A 176 -2.98 27.61 3.53
C ASP A 176 -4.42 27.44 3.06
N GLU A 177 -4.62 26.76 1.92
CA GLU A 177 -5.94 26.64 1.32
C GLU A 177 -6.72 25.41 1.77
N PHE A 178 -6.05 24.25 1.84
CA PHE A 178 -6.69 22.98 2.18
C PHE A 178 -6.53 22.62 3.66
N GLU A 179 -5.69 23.37 4.39
CA GLU A 179 -5.43 23.19 5.83
C GLU A 179 -4.87 21.79 6.17
N ILE A 180 -4.15 21.15 5.23
CA ILE A 180 -3.61 19.79 5.41
C ILE A 180 -2.69 19.70 6.64
N ASP A 181 -2.56 18.48 7.21
CA ASP A 181 -1.85 18.21 8.46
C ASP A 181 -0.51 17.49 8.26
N GLY A 182 -0.22 17.08 7.04
CA GLY A 182 1.04 16.41 6.75
C GLY A 182 1.18 15.97 5.30
N LEU A 183 2.34 15.39 5.00
CA LEU A 183 2.66 14.84 3.67
C LEU A 183 3.28 13.44 3.78
N ARG A 184 2.89 12.56 2.88
CA ARG A 184 3.70 11.43 2.44
C ARG A 184 4.59 11.90 1.30
N LEU A 185 5.87 11.55 1.31
CA LEU A 185 6.79 11.85 0.21
C LEU A 185 6.99 10.59 -0.63
N ASP A 186 6.53 10.64 -1.89
CA ASP A 186 6.72 9.58 -2.87
C ASP A 186 8.20 9.39 -3.21
N ALA A 187 8.65 8.12 -3.36
CA ALA A 187 10.03 7.77 -3.71
C ALA A 187 11.08 8.58 -2.92
N ALA A 188 10.89 8.70 -1.61
CA ALA A 188 11.68 9.61 -0.76
C ALA A 188 13.17 9.26 -0.73
N ASP A 189 13.54 8.00 -0.94
CA ASP A 189 14.94 7.58 -1.07
C ASP A 189 15.64 8.10 -2.34
N CYS A 190 14.88 8.57 -3.33
CA CYS A 190 15.36 9.16 -4.58
C CYS A 190 15.42 10.70 -4.55
N ILE A 191 14.92 11.33 -3.50
CA ILE A 191 14.87 12.78 -3.32
C ILE A 191 16.16 13.27 -2.66
N ASP A 192 16.65 14.43 -3.11
CA ASP A 192 17.84 15.09 -2.53
C ASP A 192 17.56 15.55 -1.08
N GLU A 193 18.44 15.21 -0.15
CA GLU A 193 18.29 15.56 1.27
C GLU A 193 18.19 17.08 1.52
N SER A 194 18.84 17.90 0.67
CA SER A 194 18.75 19.35 0.79
C SER A 194 17.33 19.87 0.53
N PHE A 195 16.55 19.17 -0.30
CA PHE A 195 15.14 19.48 -0.51
C PHE A 195 14.31 19.18 0.75
N PHE A 196 14.55 18.06 1.42
CA PHE A 196 13.83 17.73 2.66
C PHE A 196 14.06 18.78 3.76
N ARG A 197 15.30 19.27 3.91
CA ARG A 197 15.59 20.33 4.89
C ARG A 197 14.82 21.62 4.58
N LYS A 198 14.75 22.01 3.32
CA LYS A 198 13.97 23.18 2.89
C LYS A 198 12.46 22.95 3.05
N LEU A 199 11.98 21.73 2.75
CA LEU A 199 10.59 21.35 2.94
C LEU A 199 10.21 21.43 4.44
N ARG A 200 11.02 20.86 5.34
CA ARG A 200 10.81 20.93 6.79
C ARG A 200 10.72 22.38 7.26
N GLN A 201 11.71 23.19 6.92
CA GLN A 201 11.73 24.63 7.27
C GLN A 201 10.49 25.36 6.74
N THR A 202 10.04 25.03 5.53
CA THR A 202 8.85 25.63 4.94
C THR A 202 7.60 25.23 5.72
N CYS A 203 7.41 23.95 6.00
CA CYS A 203 6.25 23.46 6.74
C CYS A 203 6.19 24.06 8.15
N ASP A 204 7.30 24.03 8.89
CA ASP A 204 7.39 24.57 10.25
C ASP A 204 7.13 26.08 10.31
N SER A 205 7.39 26.82 9.21
CA SER A 205 7.11 28.25 9.13
C SER A 205 5.64 28.59 8.91
N VAL A 206 4.83 27.61 8.50
CA VAL A 206 3.41 27.82 8.12
C VAL A 206 2.45 27.14 9.10
N LYS A 207 2.78 25.95 9.59
CA LYS A 207 1.89 25.17 10.45
C LYS A 207 2.67 24.38 11.48
N ASP A 208 2.39 24.63 12.77
CA ASP A 208 2.89 23.80 13.86
C ASP A 208 2.37 22.36 13.74
N ASP A 209 3.12 21.39 14.24
CA ASP A 209 2.74 19.96 14.26
C ASP A 209 2.50 19.34 12.87
N PHE A 210 3.04 19.91 11.79
CA PHE A 210 2.92 19.38 10.44
C PHE A 210 3.81 18.14 10.28
N TRP A 211 3.19 16.99 9.95
CA TRP A 211 3.88 15.71 9.92
C TRP A 211 4.37 15.33 8.52
N LEU A 212 5.66 14.98 8.43
CA LEU A 212 6.29 14.53 7.19
C LEU A 212 6.75 13.08 7.32
N TYR A 213 6.32 12.21 6.40
CA TYR A 213 6.90 10.87 6.31
C TYR A 213 7.23 10.49 4.86
N GLY A 214 8.28 9.71 4.71
CA GLY A 214 8.80 9.31 3.40
C GLY A 214 8.51 7.84 3.09
N GLU A 215 8.23 7.56 1.84
CA GLU A 215 8.29 6.20 1.34
C GLU A 215 9.76 5.78 1.21
N ILE A 216 10.17 4.90 2.12
CA ILE A 216 11.52 4.33 2.15
C ILE A 216 11.38 2.81 2.17
N ILE A 217 11.85 2.15 1.11
CA ILE A 217 11.77 0.70 0.99
C ILE A 217 12.96 0.05 1.70
N HIS A 218 14.16 0.59 1.55
CA HIS A 218 15.40 0.03 2.04
C HIS A 218 16.31 1.08 2.70
N GLY A 219 17.18 0.63 3.57
CA GLY A 219 18.21 1.46 4.19
C GLY A 219 17.98 1.76 5.66
N ASP A 220 18.84 2.60 6.22
CA ASP A 220 18.69 3.06 7.60
C ASP A 220 17.67 4.19 7.66
N TYR A 221 16.54 3.96 8.30
CA TYR A 221 15.44 4.92 8.39
C TYR A 221 15.85 6.24 9.04
N ARG A 222 16.83 6.24 9.96
CA ARG A 222 17.33 7.48 10.61
C ARG A 222 18.05 8.42 9.67
N ARG A 223 18.48 7.93 8.50
CA ARG A 223 19.03 8.81 7.46
C ARG A 223 18.03 9.88 7.05
N TRP A 224 16.77 9.51 6.91
CA TRP A 224 15.69 10.39 6.46
C TRP A 224 14.81 10.90 7.62
N ALA A 225 14.48 10.01 8.58
CA ALA A 225 13.67 10.36 9.74
C ALA A 225 14.55 10.92 10.86
N ASN A 226 14.69 12.23 10.85
CA ASN A 226 15.45 13.02 11.82
C ASN A 226 14.87 14.44 11.91
N PRO A 227 15.20 15.22 12.96
CA PRO A 227 14.61 16.54 13.21
C PRO A 227 14.78 17.58 12.09
N GLU A 228 15.76 17.39 11.18
CA GLU A 228 16.02 18.34 10.09
C GLU A 228 15.22 18.04 8.82
N MET A 229 14.66 16.82 8.69
CA MET A 229 14.05 16.36 7.45
C MET A 229 12.63 15.78 7.69
N LEU A 230 12.52 14.48 7.87
CA LEU A 230 11.23 13.79 8.01
C LEU A 230 11.02 13.36 9.47
N ASP A 231 9.76 13.28 9.89
CA ASP A 231 9.38 12.76 11.20
C ASP A 231 9.35 11.23 11.20
N SER A 232 9.09 10.62 10.04
CA SER A 232 8.84 9.19 9.94
C SER A 232 9.14 8.65 8.54
N VAL A 233 9.06 7.32 8.43
CA VAL A 233 9.14 6.58 7.17
C VAL A 233 8.18 5.40 7.18
N THR A 234 7.88 4.85 5.99
CA THR A 234 7.16 3.59 5.81
C THR A 234 7.97 2.41 6.32
N ASN A 235 7.33 1.49 7.06
CA ASN A 235 8.00 0.33 7.66
C ASN A 235 7.88 -0.91 6.77
N TYR A 236 8.58 -0.93 5.65
CA TYR A 236 8.59 -2.06 4.72
C TYR A 236 9.22 -3.33 5.32
N GLU A 237 10.13 -3.19 6.27
CA GLU A 237 10.72 -4.34 6.94
C GLU A 237 9.69 -5.11 7.76
N CYS A 238 8.91 -4.41 8.61
CA CYS A 238 7.83 -5.07 9.35
C CYS A 238 6.69 -5.51 8.43
N TYR A 239 6.36 -4.78 7.36
CA TYR A 239 5.41 -5.23 6.34
C TYR A 239 5.74 -6.64 5.86
N LYS A 240 7.00 -6.88 5.45
CA LYS A 240 7.44 -8.21 5.03
C LYS A 240 7.30 -9.22 6.17
N GLY A 241 7.82 -8.91 7.35
CA GLY A 241 7.79 -9.79 8.51
C GLY A 241 6.36 -10.17 8.94
N LEU A 242 5.39 -9.26 8.81
CA LEU A 242 4.00 -9.52 9.16
C LEU A 242 3.40 -10.65 8.33
N TYR A 243 3.49 -10.63 7.00
CA TYR A 243 2.88 -11.68 6.20
C TYR A 243 3.75 -12.94 6.11
N SER A 244 5.09 -12.82 6.01
CA SER A 244 5.95 -13.98 5.84
C SER A 244 6.01 -14.85 7.07
N SER A 245 6.08 -14.27 8.28
CA SER A 245 6.09 -15.02 9.53
C SER A 245 4.81 -15.86 9.73
N HIS A 246 3.67 -15.36 9.26
CA HIS A 246 2.41 -16.10 9.29
C HIS A 246 2.37 -17.21 8.23
N ASN A 247 2.74 -16.88 6.99
CA ASN A 247 2.77 -17.84 5.91
C ASN A 247 3.73 -19.03 6.15
N ASP A 248 4.86 -18.76 6.82
CA ASP A 248 5.92 -19.75 7.06
C ASP A 248 5.84 -20.36 8.47
N HIS A 249 4.80 -20.05 9.26
CA HIS A 249 4.61 -20.48 10.64
C HIS A 249 5.87 -20.23 11.49
N ASN A 250 6.41 -19.00 11.40
CA ASN A 250 7.69 -18.65 12.01
C ASN A 250 7.69 -17.23 12.61
N TYR A 251 7.15 -17.11 13.81
CA TYR A 251 7.11 -15.82 14.53
C TYR A 251 8.50 -15.30 14.94
N PHE A 252 9.57 -16.10 14.85
CA PHE A 252 10.92 -15.58 15.08
C PHE A 252 11.31 -14.48 14.08
N GLU A 253 10.78 -14.50 12.85
CA GLU A 253 11.07 -13.49 11.84
C GLU A 253 10.56 -12.10 12.26
N ILE A 254 9.25 -11.98 12.52
CA ILE A 254 8.68 -10.68 12.92
C ILE A 254 9.17 -10.25 14.31
N ALA A 255 9.34 -11.18 15.26
CA ALA A 255 9.88 -10.88 16.58
C ALA A 255 11.31 -10.31 16.48
N HIS A 256 12.15 -10.86 15.60
CA HIS A 256 13.50 -10.34 15.34
C HIS A 256 13.45 -8.91 14.76
N SER A 257 12.60 -8.67 13.74
CA SER A 257 12.46 -7.35 13.13
C SER A 257 11.99 -6.30 14.14
N LEU A 258 11.01 -6.65 14.98
CA LEU A 258 10.50 -5.76 16.02
C LEU A 258 11.56 -5.46 17.11
N ASP A 259 12.29 -6.49 17.58
CA ASP A 259 13.34 -6.30 18.59
C ASP A 259 14.50 -5.46 18.04
N ARG A 260 14.95 -5.74 16.80
CA ARG A 260 15.99 -4.97 16.12
C ARG A 260 15.61 -3.51 15.96
N GLN A 261 14.34 -3.21 15.68
CA GLN A 261 13.85 -1.85 15.49
C GLN A 261 13.55 -1.14 16.81
N PHE A 262 12.83 -1.80 17.72
CA PHE A 262 12.18 -1.14 18.86
C PHE A 262 12.52 -1.73 20.23
N GLY A 263 13.27 -2.82 20.29
CA GLY A 263 13.72 -3.44 21.54
C GLY A 263 14.51 -2.48 22.42
N SER A 264 14.98 -2.95 23.59
CA SER A 264 15.71 -2.11 24.56
C SER A 264 16.91 -1.38 23.96
N SER A 265 17.61 -2.01 23.01
CA SER A 265 18.72 -1.47 22.22
C SER A 265 18.34 -1.28 20.74
N GLY A 266 17.07 -1.18 20.44
CA GLY A 266 16.56 -1.10 19.06
C GLY A 266 17.04 0.15 18.33
N MET A 267 17.45 -0.04 17.06
CA MET A 267 18.06 1.03 16.25
C MET A 267 17.08 2.17 15.93
N TYR A 268 15.78 1.89 15.95
CA TYR A 268 14.72 2.88 15.71
C TYR A 268 13.88 3.18 16.96
N LYS A 269 14.41 2.88 18.14
CA LYS A 269 13.76 3.21 19.40
C LYS A 269 13.46 4.72 19.46
N GLY A 270 12.19 5.06 19.70
CA GLY A 270 11.69 6.43 19.71
C GLY A 270 11.36 7.00 18.31
N LEU A 271 11.58 6.25 17.23
CA LEU A 271 11.08 6.59 15.92
C LEU A 271 9.64 6.05 15.77
N TYR A 272 8.73 6.90 15.32
CA TYR A 272 7.32 6.55 15.12
C TYR A 272 7.09 6.22 13.64
N THR A 273 7.24 4.95 13.26
CA THR A 273 7.12 4.49 11.86
C THR A 273 5.66 4.43 11.40
N TYR A 274 5.45 4.63 10.10
CA TYR A 274 4.17 4.37 9.43
C TYR A 274 4.09 2.89 9.05
N ASN A 275 3.22 2.14 9.72
CA ASN A 275 3.09 0.70 9.58
C ASN A 275 1.88 0.32 8.73
N PHE A 276 2.04 -0.68 7.87
CA PHE A 276 0.98 -1.14 6.97
C PHE A 276 1.12 -2.64 6.68
N VAL A 277 0.07 -3.26 6.16
CA VAL A 277 0.06 -4.66 5.70
C VAL A 277 -0.12 -4.77 4.19
N ASP A 278 -0.62 -3.72 3.55
CA ASP A 278 -0.67 -3.52 2.11
C ASP A 278 -0.83 -2.03 1.78
N ASN A 279 -0.64 -1.68 0.51
CA ASN A 279 -0.84 -0.35 -0.04
C ASN A 279 -1.14 -0.44 -1.55
N HIS A 280 -1.12 0.70 -2.24
CA HIS A 280 -1.44 0.79 -3.67
C HIS A 280 -0.34 0.26 -4.62
N ASP A 281 0.83 -0.16 -4.09
CA ASP A 281 2.01 -0.62 -4.87
C ASP A 281 2.39 -2.07 -4.61
N VAL A 282 1.89 -2.66 -3.52
CA VAL A 282 2.12 -4.07 -3.19
C VAL A 282 0.82 -4.88 -3.27
N ASN A 283 0.94 -6.19 -3.43
CA ASN A 283 -0.23 -7.06 -3.46
C ASN A 283 -1.08 -6.90 -2.20
N ARG A 284 -2.41 -6.95 -2.35
CA ARG A 284 -3.34 -6.91 -1.24
C ARG A 284 -3.04 -8.01 -0.24
N ILE A 285 -3.11 -7.71 1.05
CA ILE A 285 -2.81 -8.68 2.10
C ILE A 285 -3.70 -9.93 1.98
N GLY A 286 -4.96 -9.77 1.57
CA GLY A 286 -5.88 -10.87 1.31
C GLY A 286 -5.41 -11.83 0.21
N SER A 287 -4.55 -11.37 -0.73
CA SER A 287 -3.93 -12.19 -1.79
C SER A 287 -2.56 -12.75 -1.40
N VAL A 288 -1.88 -12.14 -0.43
CA VAL A 288 -0.53 -12.54 -0.02
C VAL A 288 -0.54 -13.67 0.98
N VAL A 289 -1.52 -13.69 1.88
CA VAL A 289 -1.64 -14.75 2.90
C VAL A 289 -2.09 -16.06 2.29
N ARG A 290 -1.48 -17.16 2.75
CA ARG A 290 -1.86 -18.53 2.32
C ARG A 290 -3.17 -18.99 2.93
N ASP A 291 -3.52 -18.46 4.11
CA ASP A 291 -4.79 -18.71 4.80
C ASP A 291 -5.34 -17.39 5.37
N LYS A 292 -6.57 -17.06 5.04
CA LYS A 292 -7.24 -15.83 5.51
C LYS A 292 -7.43 -15.79 7.03
N GLN A 293 -7.39 -16.92 7.72
CA GLN A 293 -7.43 -16.96 9.18
C GLN A 293 -6.25 -16.21 9.84
N TYR A 294 -5.12 -16.05 9.13
CA TYR A 294 -3.96 -15.30 9.61
C TYR A 294 -4.21 -13.80 9.69
N LEU A 295 -5.15 -13.26 8.90
CA LEU A 295 -5.41 -11.83 8.82
C LEU A 295 -5.70 -11.19 10.18
N ARG A 296 -6.44 -11.87 11.04
CA ARG A 296 -6.73 -11.36 12.40
C ARG A 296 -5.46 -11.16 13.23
N ASN A 297 -4.57 -12.15 13.24
CA ASN A 297 -3.30 -12.07 13.99
C ASN A 297 -2.36 -11.02 13.37
N ILE A 298 -2.31 -10.93 12.04
CA ILE A 298 -1.52 -9.91 11.32
C ILE A 298 -1.98 -8.51 11.73
N HIS A 299 -3.28 -8.24 11.71
CA HIS A 299 -3.82 -6.93 12.09
C HIS A 299 -3.71 -6.67 13.59
N THR A 300 -3.82 -7.70 14.45
CA THR A 300 -3.52 -7.54 15.88
C THR A 300 -2.08 -7.04 16.08
N LEU A 301 -1.10 -7.63 15.39
CA LEU A 301 0.29 -7.14 15.44
C LEU A 301 0.41 -5.72 14.89
N LEU A 302 -0.17 -5.43 13.72
CA LEU A 302 -0.15 -4.10 13.12
C LEU A 302 -0.63 -3.02 14.08
N PHE A 303 -1.74 -3.26 14.80
CA PHE A 303 -2.34 -2.29 15.70
C PHE A 303 -1.65 -2.19 17.06
N THR A 304 -0.82 -3.16 17.43
CA THR A 304 -0.21 -3.24 18.77
C THR A 304 1.31 -3.05 18.77
N MET A 305 1.98 -3.21 17.64
CA MET A 305 3.41 -2.92 17.51
C MET A 305 3.70 -1.41 17.62
N PRO A 306 4.96 -0.98 17.91
CA PRO A 306 5.33 0.44 17.89
C PRO A 306 5.13 1.08 16.52
N GLY A 307 4.76 2.37 16.52
CA GLY A 307 4.45 3.15 15.32
C GLY A 307 2.95 3.32 15.09
N ALA A 308 2.58 3.95 13.99
CA ALA A 308 1.19 4.24 13.63
C ALA A 308 0.67 3.22 12.62
N PRO A 309 -0.41 2.48 12.93
CA PRO A 309 -1.01 1.55 11.98
C PRO A 309 -1.78 2.29 10.89
N SER A 310 -1.75 1.73 9.69
CA SER A 310 -2.54 2.19 8.55
C SER A 310 -3.37 1.05 7.97
N ILE A 311 -4.61 1.36 7.64
CA ILE A 311 -5.51 0.52 6.86
C ILE A 311 -5.53 1.08 5.44
N TYR A 312 -5.23 0.27 4.44
CA TYR A 312 -5.46 0.63 3.06
C TYR A 312 -6.88 0.25 2.66
N TYR A 313 -7.63 1.17 2.06
CA TYR A 313 -9.07 1.00 1.81
C TYR A 313 -9.42 -0.35 1.18
N GLY A 314 -10.35 -1.05 1.78
CA GLY A 314 -10.80 -2.38 1.36
C GLY A 314 -10.07 -3.55 2.06
N SER A 315 -8.92 -3.34 2.70
CA SER A 315 -8.20 -4.41 3.40
C SER A 315 -8.95 -4.89 4.64
N GLU A 316 -9.78 -4.05 5.22
CA GLU A 316 -10.66 -4.39 6.34
C GLU A 316 -11.72 -5.44 6.01
N TRP A 317 -11.99 -5.66 4.72
CA TRP A 317 -12.86 -6.74 4.21
C TRP A 317 -12.08 -7.87 3.54
N ALA A 318 -10.75 -7.91 3.68
CA ALA A 318 -9.88 -8.89 3.02
C ALA A 318 -9.99 -8.88 1.48
N ILE A 319 -10.21 -7.71 0.88
CA ILE A 319 -10.27 -7.57 -0.58
C ILE A 319 -8.97 -8.05 -1.19
N GLU A 320 -9.09 -8.87 -2.23
CA GLU A 320 -7.96 -9.41 -2.98
C GLU A 320 -7.56 -8.48 -4.13
N GLY A 321 -6.31 -8.59 -4.54
CA GLY A 321 -5.74 -7.90 -5.69
C GLY A 321 -4.26 -8.20 -5.80
N THR A 322 -3.80 -8.47 -7.03
CA THR A 322 -2.41 -8.77 -7.33
C THR A 322 -1.88 -7.86 -8.42
N ARG A 323 -0.65 -7.41 -8.25
CA ARG A 323 0.07 -6.65 -9.26
C ARG A 323 0.50 -7.58 -10.38
N THR A 324 0.27 -7.17 -11.62
CA THR A 324 0.80 -7.85 -12.79
C THR A 324 1.95 -7.03 -13.42
N ASN A 325 2.70 -7.63 -14.35
CA ASN A 325 3.73 -6.89 -15.08
C ASN A 325 3.18 -5.76 -15.98
N TYR A 326 1.87 -5.69 -16.14
CA TYR A 326 1.21 -4.75 -17.07
C TYR A 326 0.19 -3.85 -16.39
N SER A 327 -0.21 -4.16 -15.15
CA SER A 327 -1.27 -3.43 -14.47
C SER A 327 -1.23 -3.65 -12.96
N ASP A 328 -1.46 -2.57 -12.23
CA ASP A 328 -1.69 -2.52 -10.78
C ASP A 328 -3.16 -2.19 -10.44
N ARG A 329 -4.06 -2.26 -11.44
CA ARG A 329 -5.47 -1.89 -11.30
C ARG A 329 -6.21 -2.68 -10.21
N GLU A 330 -5.88 -3.97 -10.03
CA GLU A 330 -6.48 -4.80 -8.98
C GLU A 330 -6.11 -4.32 -7.57
N LEU A 331 -4.97 -3.63 -7.40
CA LEU A 331 -4.57 -3.04 -6.13
C LEU A 331 -5.40 -1.79 -5.79
N ARG A 332 -6.03 -1.16 -6.79
CA ARG A 332 -6.66 0.17 -6.73
C ARG A 332 -8.14 0.12 -7.15
N PRO A 333 -8.96 -0.81 -6.60
CA PRO A 333 -10.35 -1.01 -7.05
C PRO A 333 -11.23 0.19 -6.72
N CYS A 334 -12.25 0.41 -7.55
CA CYS A 334 -13.38 1.25 -7.19
C CYS A 334 -14.29 0.47 -6.24
N LEU A 335 -14.52 0.98 -5.05
CA LEU A 335 -15.38 0.35 -4.05
C LEU A 335 -16.63 1.19 -3.79
N ASP A 336 -17.75 0.54 -3.67
CA ASP A 336 -19.01 1.13 -3.22
C ASP A 336 -19.30 0.60 -1.81
N ILE A 337 -19.34 1.49 -0.81
CA ILE A 337 -19.56 1.13 0.60
C ILE A 337 -20.88 0.37 0.81
N MET A 338 -21.89 0.65 -0.02
CA MET A 338 -23.20 0.00 0.05
C MET A 338 -23.21 -1.37 -0.63
N ASN A 339 -22.14 -1.75 -1.35
CA ASN A 339 -22.11 -2.97 -2.17
C ASN A 339 -20.71 -3.59 -2.24
N ILE A 340 -20.10 -3.80 -1.08
CA ILE A 340 -18.83 -4.52 -0.97
C ILE A 340 -19.07 -5.99 -1.29
N LYS A 341 -18.36 -6.53 -2.27
CA LYS A 341 -18.51 -7.92 -2.69
C LYS A 341 -17.78 -8.87 -1.74
N ASN A 342 -18.50 -9.86 -1.21
CA ASN A 342 -17.96 -10.92 -0.34
C ASN A 342 -17.11 -10.38 0.82
N PRO A 343 -17.63 -9.45 1.64
CA PRO A 343 -16.84 -8.83 2.72
C PRO A 343 -16.54 -9.86 3.82
N ASP A 344 -15.30 -9.87 4.31
CA ASP A 344 -14.96 -10.59 5.54
C ASP A 344 -15.42 -9.78 6.76
N MET A 345 -16.65 -10.02 7.20
CA MET A 345 -17.24 -9.30 8.35
C MET A 345 -16.57 -9.68 9.68
N VAL A 346 -15.94 -10.85 9.76
CA VAL A 346 -15.20 -11.25 10.98
C VAL A 346 -13.94 -10.41 11.10
N LEU A 347 -13.23 -10.20 9.99
CA LEU A 347 -12.06 -9.32 9.97
C LEU A 347 -12.46 -7.86 10.24
N LEU A 348 -13.52 -7.36 9.59
CA LEU A 348 -13.99 -5.98 9.83
C LEU A 348 -14.28 -5.74 11.32
N ASN A 349 -15.08 -6.60 11.95
CA ASN A 349 -15.40 -6.48 13.38
C ASN A 349 -14.15 -6.55 14.25
N HIS A 350 -13.17 -7.36 13.86
CA HIS A 350 -11.89 -7.45 14.56
C HIS A 350 -11.11 -6.12 14.46
N LEU A 351 -11.05 -5.49 13.27
CA LEU A 351 -10.39 -4.19 13.10
C LEU A 351 -11.10 -3.07 13.88
N ILE A 352 -12.42 -3.06 13.90
CA ILE A 352 -13.20 -2.12 14.72
C ILE A 352 -12.84 -2.27 16.20
N ALA A 353 -12.78 -3.52 16.71
CA ALA A 353 -12.36 -3.78 18.08
C ALA A 353 -10.91 -3.31 18.35
N LEU A 354 -9.98 -3.61 17.44
CA LEU A 354 -8.59 -3.16 17.53
C LEU A 354 -8.48 -1.63 17.53
N GLY A 355 -9.27 -0.94 16.71
CA GLY A 355 -9.33 0.52 16.67
C GLY A 355 -9.76 1.10 18.01
N LYS A 356 -10.83 0.58 18.62
CA LYS A 356 -11.29 0.97 19.94
C LYS A 356 -10.23 0.70 21.03
N ILE A 357 -9.63 -0.50 21.01
CA ILE A 357 -8.60 -0.88 21.97
C ILE A 357 -7.39 0.06 21.87
N ARG A 358 -6.85 0.30 20.67
CA ARG A 358 -5.69 1.19 20.49
C ARG A 358 -5.99 2.62 20.93
N ASN A 359 -7.17 3.14 20.64
CA ASN A 359 -7.57 4.49 21.03
C ASN A 359 -7.72 4.64 22.57
N ASN A 360 -7.92 3.55 23.31
CA ASN A 360 -8.10 3.54 24.76
C ASN A 360 -6.86 3.11 25.56
N LEU A 361 -5.83 2.52 24.91
CA LEU A 361 -4.64 2.03 25.60
C LEU A 361 -3.40 2.87 25.25
N SER A 362 -3.02 3.78 26.16
CA SER A 362 -1.83 4.64 25.98
C SER A 362 -0.54 3.85 25.80
N ALA A 363 -0.41 2.67 26.43
CA ALA A 363 0.75 1.81 26.23
C ALA A 363 0.90 1.29 24.77
N LEU A 364 -0.18 1.14 24.02
CA LEU A 364 -0.11 0.80 22.59
C LEU A 364 0.31 2.00 21.73
N GLN A 365 0.05 3.20 22.22
CA GLN A 365 0.34 4.45 21.51
C GLN A 365 1.83 4.81 21.64
N ASN A 366 2.36 4.94 22.87
CA ASN A 366 3.72 5.41 23.15
C ASN A 366 4.56 4.51 24.07
N GLY A 367 4.06 3.33 24.42
CA GLY A 367 4.77 2.42 25.30
C GLY A 367 6.04 1.81 24.67
N SER A 368 6.96 1.39 25.53
CA SER A 368 8.13 0.59 25.15
C SER A 368 7.71 -0.76 24.57
N PHE A 369 8.66 -1.45 23.95
CA PHE A 369 8.45 -2.75 23.31
C PHE A 369 9.40 -3.80 23.91
N GLU A 370 8.90 -5.02 24.12
CA GLU A 370 9.69 -6.16 24.53
C GLU A 370 9.05 -7.47 24.00
N ASN A 371 9.87 -8.38 23.46
CA ASN A 371 9.47 -9.76 23.23
C ASN A 371 9.49 -10.55 24.55
N VAL A 372 8.38 -11.16 24.92
CA VAL A 372 8.22 -11.91 26.20
C VAL A 372 8.33 -13.42 25.98
N LEU A 373 7.71 -13.94 24.91
CA LEU A 373 7.75 -15.34 24.51
C LEU A 373 7.80 -15.42 22.99
N ILE A 374 8.72 -16.20 22.46
CA ILE A 374 8.82 -16.46 21.02
C ILE A 374 8.90 -17.97 20.80
N LYS A 375 7.95 -18.51 20.04
CA LYS A 375 7.94 -19.86 19.47
C LYS A 375 7.60 -19.75 17.99
N ASN A 376 7.66 -20.84 17.25
CA ASN A 376 7.31 -20.83 15.84
C ASN A 376 5.89 -20.26 15.59
N GLU A 377 4.91 -20.73 16.35
CA GLU A 377 3.51 -20.40 16.14
C GLU A 377 2.86 -19.64 17.32
N GLN A 378 3.61 -19.33 18.39
CA GLN A 378 3.14 -18.50 19.49
C GLN A 378 4.11 -17.36 19.73
N LEU A 379 3.54 -16.16 19.90
CA LEU A 379 4.28 -14.94 20.20
C LEU A 379 3.58 -14.19 21.32
N VAL A 380 4.36 -13.74 22.31
CA VAL A 380 3.88 -12.77 23.30
C VAL A 380 4.81 -11.57 23.28
N ILE A 381 4.25 -10.39 23.03
CA ILE A 381 4.94 -9.11 23.13
C ILE A 381 4.37 -8.29 24.27
N LYS A 382 5.17 -7.39 24.82
CA LYS A 382 4.77 -6.44 25.88
C LYS A 382 4.91 -5.01 25.37
N ARG A 383 3.88 -4.21 25.65
CA ARG A 383 3.90 -2.75 25.52
C ARG A 383 3.71 -2.14 26.90
N LYS A 384 4.55 -1.18 27.28
CA LYS A 384 4.52 -0.59 28.62
C LYS A 384 4.89 0.88 28.60
N ASN A 385 4.11 1.67 29.31
CA ASN A 385 4.44 3.05 29.70
C ASN A 385 4.24 3.22 31.21
N ASP A 386 4.26 4.45 31.70
CA ASP A 386 4.10 4.73 33.15
C ASP A 386 2.69 4.42 33.69
N GLU A 387 1.69 4.37 32.81
CA GLU A 387 0.28 4.19 33.18
C GLU A 387 -0.20 2.75 33.02
N GLN A 388 0.31 2.02 32.04
CA GLN A 388 -0.25 0.73 31.63
C GLN A 388 0.83 -0.28 31.24
N THR A 389 0.55 -1.56 31.50
CA THR A 389 1.28 -2.70 30.95
C THR A 389 0.30 -3.59 30.20
N VAL A 390 0.59 -3.81 28.91
CA VAL A 390 -0.25 -4.58 28.00
C VAL A 390 0.57 -5.71 27.39
N TYR A 391 0.04 -6.94 27.47
CA TYR A 391 0.61 -8.10 26.81
C TYR A 391 -0.26 -8.49 25.62
N ILE A 392 0.36 -8.79 24.50
CA ILE A 392 -0.32 -9.24 23.29
C ILE A 392 0.17 -10.66 23.00
N ALA A 393 -0.73 -11.62 23.10
CA ALA A 393 -0.43 -13.03 22.93
C ALA A 393 -1.14 -13.57 21.69
N LEU A 394 -0.38 -14.20 20.78
CA LEU A 394 -0.86 -14.71 19.50
C LEU A 394 -0.60 -16.21 19.39
N ASN A 395 -1.53 -16.92 18.76
CA ASN A 395 -1.41 -18.32 18.38
C ASN A 395 -1.74 -18.49 16.89
N LEU A 396 -0.77 -18.96 16.13
CA LEU A 396 -0.89 -19.24 14.70
C LEU A 396 -1.24 -20.71 14.42
N SER A 397 -1.17 -21.57 15.44
CA SER A 397 -1.49 -22.98 15.33
C SER A 397 -2.98 -23.21 15.06
N SER A 398 -3.30 -24.28 14.35
CA SER A 398 -4.67 -24.73 14.06
C SER A 398 -5.39 -25.36 15.26
N ILE A 399 -4.71 -25.42 16.42
CA ILE A 399 -5.27 -25.92 17.68
C ILE A 399 -5.02 -24.93 18.81
N GLU A 400 -5.80 -25.02 19.88
CA GLU A 400 -5.55 -24.26 21.10
C GLU A 400 -4.17 -24.59 21.65
N GLN A 401 -3.44 -23.57 22.09
CA GLN A 401 -2.13 -23.70 22.70
C GLN A 401 -2.08 -23.03 24.06
N TRP A 402 -1.47 -23.72 25.02
CA TRP A 402 -1.19 -23.14 26.33
C TRP A 402 0.17 -22.44 26.31
N VAL A 403 0.17 -21.18 26.73
CA VAL A 403 1.39 -20.38 26.91
C VAL A 403 1.61 -20.08 28.38
N GLU A 404 2.89 -20.07 28.77
CA GLU A 404 3.33 -19.69 30.10
C GLU A 404 4.46 -18.68 29.98
N TYR A 405 4.34 -17.53 30.63
CA TYR A 405 5.33 -16.45 30.54
C TYR A 405 5.33 -15.57 31.80
N LYS A 406 6.44 -14.81 31.94
CA LYS A 406 6.60 -13.86 33.07
C LYS A 406 5.80 -12.59 32.81
N VAL A 407 5.20 -12.05 33.88
CA VAL A 407 4.49 -10.77 33.87
C VAL A 407 5.06 -9.83 34.96
N ASP A 408 4.84 -8.52 34.76
CA ASP A 408 5.39 -7.46 35.63
C ASP A 408 4.56 -7.28 36.91
N GLY A 409 4.39 -8.33 37.72
CA GLY A 409 3.69 -8.23 39.03
C GLY A 409 2.56 -9.21 39.21
N CYS A 410 1.72 -8.93 40.21
CA CYS A 410 0.54 -9.72 40.56
C CYS A 410 -0.72 -8.94 40.26
N GLY A 411 -1.80 -9.64 39.89
CA GLY A 411 -3.08 -9.02 39.55
C GLY A 411 -3.91 -9.87 38.61
N VAL A 412 -4.69 -9.20 37.76
CA VAL A 412 -5.49 -9.82 36.69
C VAL A 412 -5.04 -9.29 35.34
N LEU A 413 -4.80 -10.19 34.41
CA LEU A 413 -4.67 -9.87 33.00
C LEU A 413 -6.06 -9.90 32.36
N THR A 414 -6.64 -8.73 32.11
CA THR A 414 -7.95 -8.60 31.46
C THR A 414 -7.79 -8.59 29.95
N ASP A 415 -8.36 -9.57 29.26
CA ASP A 415 -8.36 -9.70 27.80
C ASP A 415 -9.43 -8.80 27.18
N VAL A 416 -9.03 -7.60 26.83
CA VAL A 416 -9.94 -6.58 26.28
C VAL A 416 -10.38 -6.85 24.85
N LEU A 417 -9.74 -7.79 24.16
CA LEU A 417 -10.13 -8.21 22.81
C LEU A 417 -11.23 -9.30 22.85
N ASN A 418 -11.28 -10.10 23.94
CA ASN A 418 -12.20 -11.23 24.05
C ASN A 418 -13.02 -11.12 25.34
N GLU A 419 -14.11 -10.36 25.29
CA GLU A 419 -15.16 -10.23 26.32
C GLU A 419 -14.64 -9.83 27.71
N ASN A 420 -13.49 -9.18 27.79
CA ASN A 420 -12.84 -8.81 29.06
C ASN A 420 -12.60 -9.98 30.01
N THR A 421 -12.30 -11.17 29.47
CA THR A 421 -11.97 -12.38 30.25
C THR A 421 -10.73 -12.12 31.11
N GLY A 422 -10.80 -12.44 32.41
CA GLY A 422 -9.71 -12.23 33.35
C GLY A 422 -8.87 -13.49 33.57
N PHE A 423 -7.54 -13.33 33.68
CA PHE A 423 -6.58 -14.37 34.05
C PHE A 423 -5.78 -13.89 35.28
N GLU A 424 -5.90 -14.57 36.41
CA GLU A 424 -5.10 -14.27 37.57
C GLU A 424 -3.62 -14.55 37.31
N CYS A 425 -2.73 -13.69 37.81
CA CYS A 425 -1.31 -13.84 37.66
C CYS A 425 -0.53 -13.43 38.91
N SER A 426 0.61 -14.09 39.13
CA SER A 426 1.55 -13.79 40.20
C SER A 426 2.97 -13.94 39.69
N ASN A 427 3.48 -12.88 39.01
CA ASN A 427 4.75 -12.84 38.28
C ASN A 427 4.86 -13.83 37.10
N ILE A 428 3.95 -14.78 37.00
CA ILE A 428 3.82 -15.76 35.92
C ILE A 428 2.33 -15.91 35.63
N VAL A 429 2.00 -16.08 34.37
CA VAL A 429 0.66 -16.47 33.92
C VAL A 429 0.75 -17.69 33.02
N LYS A 430 -0.26 -18.55 33.14
CA LYS A 430 -0.48 -19.68 32.23
C LYS A 430 -1.90 -19.61 31.70
N MET A 431 -2.07 -19.55 30.41
CA MET A 431 -3.39 -19.39 29.80
C MET A 431 -3.49 -20.08 28.44
N PRO A 432 -4.70 -20.48 27.99
CA PRO A 432 -4.93 -20.97 26.64
C PRO A 432 -5.09 -19.82 25.66
N ILE A 433 -4.59 -19.99 24.45
CA ILE A 433 -4.88 -19.13 23.29
C ILE A 433 -5.54 -20.03 22.24
N PRO A 434 -6.80 -19.76 21.84
CA PRO A 434 -7.48 -20.58 20.83
C PRO A 434 -6.73 -20.61 19.49
N ALA A 435 -7.11 -21.55 18.62
CA ALA A 435 -6.54 -21.66 17.27
C ALA A 435 -6.69 -20.36 16.48
N PHE A 436 -5.65 -19.94 15.73
CA PHE A 436 -5.64 -18.77 14.86
C PHE A 436 -6.16 -17.49 15.52
N SER A 437 -5.85 -17.28 16.80
CA SER A 437 -6.40 -16.17 17.58
C SER A 437 -5.34 -15.38 18.33
N SER A 438 -5.77 -14.26 18.87
CA SER A 438 -4.95 -13.38 19.71
C SER A 438 -5.71 -12.92 20.95
N ARG A 439 -4.93 -12.47 21.95
CA ARG A 439 -5.41 -11.83 23.17
C ARG A 439 -4.68 -10.51 23.37
N ILE A 440 -5.38 -9.48 23.83
CA ILE A 440 -4.81 -8.20 24.26
C ILE A 440 -5.13 -8.04 25.76
N LEU A 441 -4.12 -8.15 26.58
CA LEU A 441 -4.20 -8.39 28.00
C LEU A 441 -3.66 -7.19 28.79
N VAL A 442 -4.51 -6.49 29.49
CA VAL A 442 -4.13 -5.36 30.35
C VAL A 442 -3.93 -5.85 31.78
N LEU A 443 -2.73 -5.62 32.33
CA LEU A 443 -2.43 -5.92 33.72
C LEU A 443 -3.08 -4.88 34.65
N ASN A 444 -3.98 -5.29 35.49
CA ASN A 444 -4.72 -4.42 36.43
C ASN A 444 -5.24 -5.19 37.64
N ASP A 445 -6.13 -4.59 38.42
CA ASP A 445 -6.80 -5.19 39.60
C ASP A 445 -8.07 -6.00 39.22
N GLY A 446 -8.35 -6.18 37.94
CA GLY A 446 -9.55 -6.86 37.44
C GLY A 446 -10.74 -5.93 37.19
N SER A 447 -10.60 -4.62 37.40
CA SER A 447 -11.67 -3.63 37.17
C SER A 447 -11.69 -3.03 35.78
N PHE A 448 -10.55 -3.05 35.06
CA PHE A 448 -10.40 -2.44 33.73
C PHE A 448 -11.23 -3.17 32.67
N ARG A 449 -11.98 -2.43 31.89
CA ARG A 449 -12.82 -2.96 30.80
C ARG A 449 -12.76 -2.01 29.60
N ILE A 450 -12.82 -2.59 28.41
CA ILE A 450 -13.11 -1.87 27.16
C ILE A 450 -14.37 -2.50 26.55
N ASP A 451 -15.36 -1.67 26.24
CA ASP A 451 -16.57 -2.12 25.55
C ASP A 451 -16.27 -2.19 24.04
N THR A 452 -15.99 -3.38 23.55
CA THR A 452 -15.73 -3.64 22.13
C THR A 452 -16.99 -4.03 21.35
N ASP A 453 -18.10 -4.37 22.05
CA ASP A 453 -19.26 -5.03 21.44
C ASP A 453 -20.37 -4.10 20.95
N LYS A 454 -20.45 -2.86 21.47
CA LYS A 454 -21.62 -2.00 21.25
C LYS A 454 -21.79 -1.35 19.88
N ALA A 455 -20.79 -1.35 18.99
CA ALA A 455 -20.88 -0.59 17.73
C ALA A 455 -21.37 -1.42 16.54
N ALA A 456 -21.12 -2.72 16.52
CA ALA A 456 -21.49 -3.55 15.37
C ALA A 456 -23.00 -3.79 15.23
N ALA A 457 -23.77 -3.64 16.31
CA ALA A 457 -25.22 -3.86 16.28
C ALA A 457 -26.03 -2.63 15.83
N ASP A 458 -25.55 -1.42 16.12
CA ASP A 458 -26.31 -0.19 15.88
C ASP A 458 -26.03 0.46 14.52
N SER A 459 -24.82 0.28 13.96
CA SER A 459 -24.46 0.89 12.66
C SER A 459 -24.99 0.11 11.46
N PHE A 460 -25.15 -1.23 11.58
CA PHE A 460 -25.71 -2.05 10.51
C PHE A 460 -27.23 -2.05 10.45
N GLN A 461 -27.96 -1.60 11.49
CA GLN A 461 -29.41 -1.44 11.43
C GLN A 461 -29.84 -0.24 10.56
N SER A 462 -28.92 0.67 10.21
CA SER A 462 -29.19 1.79 9.31
C SER A 462 -28.89 1.49 7.84
N ILE A 463 -28.31 0.31 7.51
CA ILE A 463 -28.13 -0.14 6.12
C ILE A 463 -29.30 -1.05 5.77
N PRO A 464 -30.24 -0.67 4.89
CA PRO A 464 -31.34 -1.57 4.51
C PRO A 464 -30.77 -2.81 3.87
N ALA A 465 -30.96 -3.97 4.47
CA ALA A 465 -30.71 -5.25 3.85
C ALA A 465 -31.69 -5.37 2.66
N VAL A 466 -31.20 -5.17 1.45
CA VAL A 466 -31.92 -5.59 0.25
C VAL A 466 -31.78 -7.11 0.19
N ILE A 467 -32.68 -7.78 0.90
CA ILE A 467 -32.90 -9.23 0.73
C ILE A 467 -33.44 -9.38 -0.69
N GLY A 468 -32.68 -10.10 -1.53
CA GLY A 468 -33.13 -10.52 -2.84
C GLY A 468 -34.46 -11.30 -2.69
N GLN A 469 -35.55 -10.73 -3.17
CA GLN A 469 -36.78 -11.50 -3.41
C GLN A 469 -36.58 -12.26 -4.69
N ASP A 470 -36.57 -13.59 -4.52
CA ASP A 470 -36.75 -14.55 -5.60
C ASP A 470 -38.03 -14.22 -6.37
N ILE A 471 -37.89 -13.93 -7.66
CA ILE A 471 -39.01 -13.87 -8.58
C ILE A 471 -39.22 -15.32 -9.06
N GLU A 472 -40.16 -16.03 -8.40
CA GLU A 472 -40.72 -17.24 -8.93
C GLU A 472 -41.50 -16.97 -10.23
N GLY A 473 -41.33 -17.87 -11.16
CA GLY A 473 -41.81 -17.82 -12.52
C GLY A 473 -43.32 -17.80 -12.68
N HIS A 474 -43.74 -17.24 -13.76
CA HIS A 474 -44.99 -17.64 -14.45
C HIS A 474 -44.69 -17.95 -15.91
N ASP A 475 -44.71 -19.24 -16.15
CA ASP A 475 -44.85 -19.89 -17.46
C ASP A 475 -46.21 -19.54 -18.08
N LYS A 476 -46.24 -19.08 -19.32
CA LYS A 476 -47.36 -19.30 -20.26
C LYS A 476 -46.92 -19.15 -21.72
N SER A 477 -46.94 -20.30 -22.33
CA SER A 477 -47.03 -20.68 -23.73
C SER A 477 -47.77 -19.74 -24.71
N ALA A 478 -47.24 -19.64 -25.94
CA ALA A 478 -47.92 -19.79 -27.24
C ALA A 478 -46.91 -19.58 -28.37
N GLU A 479 -46.54 -20.62 -29.03
CA GLU A 479 -46.89 -21.05 -30.40
C GLU A 479 -46.59 -20.06 -31.54
N ASP A 480 -45.58 -20.45 -32.32
CA ASP A 480 -45.59 -20.81 -33.75
C ASP A 480 -45.92 -19.73 -34.80
N ASN A 481 -44.96 -19.43 -35.68
CA ASN A 481 -45.05 -19.65 -37.13
C ASN A 481 -43.83 -19.12 -37.89
N SER A 482 -43.18 -20.05 -38.51
CA SER A 482 -42.54 -20.16 -39.84
C SER A 482 -42.54 -18.92 -40.78
N GLU A 483 -41.47 -18.66 -41.48
CA GLU A 483 -41.14 -19.06 -42.83
C GLU A 483 -39.91 -18.31 -43.40
N HIS A 484 -39.04 -19.10 -43.97
CA HIS A 484 -38.15 -18.94 -45.14
C HIS A 484 -37.76 -17.53 -45.67
N ASP A 485 -36.49 -17.27 -45.89
CA ASP A 485 -35.86 -17.48 -47.18
C ASP A 485 -34.33 -17.40 -47.17
N ASN A 486 -33.77 -18.26 -48.03
CA ASN A 486 -32.36 -18.40 -48.42
C ASN A 486 -31.85 -17.18 -49.23
N HIS A 487 -30.56 -16.83 -49.09
CA HIS A 487 -29.56 -16.90 -50.17
C HIS A 487 -28.24 -16.19 -49.79
N GLY A 488 -27.15 -16.87 -50.12
CA GLY A 488 -25.90 -16.21 -50.44
C GLY A 488 -24.67 -16.73 -49.70
N SER A 489 -24.13 -17.79 -50.24
CA SER A 489 -22.78 -18.33 -49.99
C SER A 489 -21.69 -17.28 -50.32
N GLU A 490 -20.60 -17.21 -49.50
CA GLU A 490 -19.25 -17.47 -49.96
C GLU A 490 -18.18 -16.94 -49.00
N CYS A 491 -17.15 -17.76 -48.87
CA CYS A 491 -15.82 -17.49 -48.35
C CYS A 491 -15.62 -17.36 -46.85
N ARG A 492 -15.58 -18.50 -46.19
CA ARG A 492 -14.80 -18.73 -44.99
C ARG A 492 -13.41 -19.26 -45.40
N GLU A 493 -12.41 -18.38 -45.52
CA GLU A 493 -11.03 -18.79 -45.34
C GLU A 493 -10.74 -18.96 -43.85
N LYS A 494 -10.46 -20.19 -43.46
CA LYS A 494 -9.96 -20.57 -42.14
C LYS A 494 -8.53 -20.08 -42.02
N ALA A 495 -8.32 -18.97 -41.34
CA ALA A 495 -7.03 -18.68 -40.70
C ALA A 495 -6.83 -19.70 -39.59
N LYS A 496 -5.88 -20.61 -39.77
CA LYS A 496 -5.36 -21.44 -38.68
C LYS A 496 -4.65 -20.51 -37.70
N GLU A 497 -5.22 -20.29 -36.53
CA GLU A 497 -4.51 -19.78 -35.35
C GLU A 497 -3.46 -20.82 -34.96
N ASP A 498 -2.21 -20.55 -35.30
CA ASP A 498 -1.05 -21.21 -34.71
C ASP A 498 -0.96 -20.75 -33.25
N THR A 499 -1.58 -21.48 -32.33
CA THR A 499 -1.40 -21.33 -30.89
C THR A 499 0.00 -21.79 -30.54
N LEU A 500 0.95 -20.85 -30.43
CA LEU A 500 2.27 -21.07 -29.83
C LEU A 500 2.08 -21.58 -28.39
N LYS A 501 2.30 -22.87 -28.16
CA LYS A 501 2.26 -23.48 -26.83
C LYS A 501 3.52 -23.09 -26.07
N ILE A 502 3.34 -22.34 -24.99
CA ILE A 502 4.42 -22.06 -24.02
C ILE A 502 4.80 -23.39 -23.36
N GLN A 503 6.04 -23.84 -23.55
CA GLN A 503 6.56 -25.02 -22.88
C GLN A 503 7.33 -24.62 -21.60
N PRO A 504 7.34 -25.47 -20.56
CA PRO A 504 8.15 -25.22 -19.37
C PRO A 504 9.63 -25.04 -19.72
N VAL A 505 10.26 -24.02 -19.15
CA VAL A 505 11.71 -23.78 -19.33
C VAL A 505 12.48 -24.93 -18.65
N ARG A 506 13.48 -25.48 -19.34
CA ARG A 506 14.34 -26.57 -18.86
C ARG A 506 15.81 -26.13 -18.89
N ILE A 507 16.66 -26.81 -18.17
CA ILE A 507 18.11 -26.66 -18.31
C ILE A 507 18.51 -27.06 -19.73
N GLY A 508 19.33 -26.25 -20.40
CA GLY A 508 19.73 -26.47 -21.80
C GLY A 508 19.97 -25.17 -22.57
N ARG A 509 20.16 -25.29 -23.87
CA ARG A 509 20.47 -24.14 -24.72
C ARG A 509 19.22 -23.51 -25.30
N TYR A 510 19.27 -22.19 -25.39
CA TYR A 510 18.19 -21.35 -25.91
C TYR A 510 18.74 -20.29 -26.84
N ARG A 511 17.95 -19.94 -27.88
CA ARG A 511 18.22 -18.80 -28.74
C ARG A 511 17.21 -17.69 -28.45
N HIS A 512 17.72 -16.52 -28.10
CA HIS A 512 16.89 -15.32 -27.95
C HIS A 512 16.39 -14.84 -29.31
N PHE A 513 15.20 -14.26 -29.39
CA PHE A 513 14.59 -13.79 -30.65
C PHE A 513 15.46 -12.78 -31.43
N LYS A 514 16.46 -12.17 -30.79
CA LYS A 514 17.48 -11.30 -31.42
C LYS A 514 18.68 -12.07 -32.00
N GLY A 515 18.71 -13.42 -31.88
CA GLY A 515 19.71 -14.31 -32.47
C GLY A 515 20.81 -14.81 -31.53
N ASN A 516 21.04 -14.20 -30.38
CA ASN A 516 22.07 -14.59 -29.42
C ASN A 516 21.69 -15.89 -28.69
N GLU A 517 22.71 -16.71 -28.35
CA GLU A 517 22.53 -17.98 -27.67
C GLU A 517 22.89 -17.90 -26.18
N TYR A 518 22.18 -18.67 -25.39
CA TYR A 518 22.29 -18.73 -23.95
C TYR A 518 22.13 -20.17 -23.45
N GLU A 519 22.70 -20.46 -22.30
CA GLU A 519 22.55 -21.74 -21.62
C GLU A 519 21.84 -21.51 -20.28
N VAL A 520 20.66 -22.10 -20.11
CA VAL A 520 19.98 -22.15 -18.82
C VAL A 520 20.73 -23.14 -17.93
N THR A 521 21.28 -22.65 -16.83
CA THR A 521 22.10 -23.42 -15.91
C THR A 521 21.36 -23.83 -14.64
N GLY A 522 20.22 -23.21 -14.37
CA GLY A 522 19.40 -23.53 -13.19
C GLY A 522 18.24 -22.59 -13.00
N PHE A 523 17.57 -22.79 -11.89
CA PHE A 523 16.47 -21.95 -11.42
C PHE A 523 16.81 -21.45 -10.02
N ALA A 524 16.36 -20.25 -9.70
CA ALA A 524 16.50 -19.63 -8.39
C ALA A 524 15.17 -19.00 -8.01
N ARG A 525 15.02 -18.64 -6.75
CA ARG A 525 13.92 -17.81 -6.31
C ARG A 525 14.47 -16.45 -5.88
N HIS A 526 13.85 -15.38 -6.32
CA HIS A 526 14.24 -14.04 -5.89
C HIS A 526 14.04 -13.92 -4.38
N SER A 527 15.09 -13.50 -3.65
CA SER A 527 15.09 -13.53 -2.18
C SER A 527 14.02 -12.61 -1.54
N GLU A 528 13.58 -11.59 -2.26
CA GLU A 528 12.63 -10.60 -1.75
C GLU A 528 11.23 -10.79 -2.33
N THR A 529 11.13 -10.97 -3.63
CA THR A 529 9.81 -11.08 -4.30
C THR A 529 9.30 -12.52 -4.35
N LEU A 530 10.14 -13.50 -4.01
CA LEU A 530 9.88 -14.95 -4.12
C LEU A 530 9.53 -15.40 -5.54
N GLU A 531 9.76 -14.55 -6.54
CA GLU A 531 9.52 -14.84 -7.93
C GLU A 531 10.49 -15.92 -8.42
N ASP A 532 9.98 -16.89 -9.19
CA ASP A 532 10.82 -17.89 -9.81
C ASP A 532 11.66 -17.27 -10.92
N MET A 533 12.96 -17.48 -10.83
CA MET A 533 13.98 -16.92 -11.72
C MET A 533 14.64 -18.01 -12.55
N VAL A 534 14.93 -17.71 -13.81
CA VAL A 534 15.79 -18.52 -14.66
C VAL A 534 17.21 -17.99 -14.56
N VAL A 535 18.14 -18.86 -14.17
CA VAL A 535 19.59 -18.57 -14.15
C VAL A 535 20.20 -19.06 -15.45
N TYR A 536 20.82 -18.17 -16.21
CA TYR A 536 21.34 -18.51 -17.53
C TYR A 536 22.65 -17.77 -17.84
N ARG A 537 23.46 -18.36 -18.69
CA ARG A 537 24.76 -17.84 -19.13
C ARG A 537 24.70 -17.43 -20.60
N ALA A 538 25.24 -16.28 -20.93
CA ALA A 538 25.45 -15.89 -22.33
C ALA A 538 26.54 -16.79 -22.96
N LEU A 539 26.29 -17.32 -24.15
CA LEU A 539 27.27 -18.10 -24.90
C LEU A 539 28.14 -17.26 -25.84
N TYR A 540 28.14 -15.93 -25.62
CA TYR A 540 28.91 -14.95 -26.38
C TYR A 540 29.54 -13.92 -25.43
N GLY A 541 30.48 -13.12 -25.95
CA GLY A 541 31.18 -12.09 -25.18
C GLY A 541 31.89 -12.65 -23.95
N GLU A 542 31.76 -11.96 -22.82
CA GLU A 542 32.41 -12.35 -21.53
C GLU A 542 31.74 -13.55 -20.85
N ARG A 543 30.73 -14.16 -21.44
CA ARG A 543 29.99 -15.31 -20.92
C ARG A 543 29.44 -15.11 -19.51
N GLY A 544 28.95 -13.89 -19.21
CA GLY A 544 28.39 -13.54 -17.92
C GLY A 544 27.18 -14.39 -17.54
N LEU A 545 27.02 -14.62 -16.24
CA LEU A 545 25.85 -15.29 -15.66
C LEU A 545 24.78 -14.24 -15.36
N TRP A 546 23.55 -14.53 -15.74
CA TRP A 546 22.39 -13.63 -15.63
C TRP A 546 21.24 -14.34 -14.96
N VAL A 547 20.34 -13.56 -14.35
CA VAL A 547 19.05 -14.03 -13.84
C VAL A 547 17.93 -13.23 -14.46
N ARG A 548 16.79 -13.88 -14.70
CA ARG A 548 15.58 -13.25 -15.25
C ARG A 548 14.34 -13.93 -14.69
N PRO A 549 13.26 -13.17 -14.39
CA PRO A 549 11.96 -13.73 -14.05
C PRO A 549 11.52 -14.83 -15.02
N TYR A 550 11.02 -15.93 -14.48
CA TYR A 550 10.61 -17.11 -15.27
C TYR A 550 9.58 -16.74 -16.34
N GLY A 551 8.57 -15.94 -15.97
CA GLY A 551 7.56 -15.43 -16.90
C GLY A 551 8.17 -14.65 -18.05
N MET A 552 9.13 -13.76 -17.78
CA MET A 552 9.82 -12.97 -18.81
C MET A 552 10.76 -13.80 -19.69
N PHE A 553 11.25 -14.95 -19.22
CA PHE A 553 12.09 -15.84 -20.02
C PHE A 553 11.23 -16.65 -21.00
N SER A 554 10.06 -17.11 -20.56
CA SER A 554 9.11 -17.91 -21.35
C SER A 554 8.11 -17.09 -22.19
N ASP A 555 8.22 -15.77 -22.20
CA ASP A 555 7.29 -14.82 -22.81
C ASP A 555 7.25 -14.91 -24.35
N ILE A 556 6.11 -14.49 -24.93
CA ILE A 556 5.94 -14.36 -26.38
C ILE A 556 6.15 -12.90 -26.75
N VAL A 557 7.04 -12.64 -27.69
CA VAL A 557 7.34 -11.32 -28.23
C VAL A 557 6.87 -11.21 -29.67
N GLU A 558 6.48 -10.00 -30.07
CA GLU A 558 6.18 -9.69 -31.47
C GLU A 558 7.35 -8.96 -32.10
N LYS A 559 7.83 -9.47 -33.24
CA LYS A 559 8.86 -8.85 -34.06
C LYS A 559 8.50 -8.99 -35.53
N ASP A 560 8.55 -7.90 -36.25
CA ASP A 560 8.24 -7.85 -37.70
C ASP A 560 6.87 -8.45 -38.06
N GLY A 561 5.85 -8.22 -37.17
CA GLY A 561 4.50 -8.74 -37.31
C GLY A 561 4.35 -10.25 -37.04
N LYS A 562 5.40 -10.92 -36.50
CA LYS A 562 5.36 -12.33 -36.13
C LYS A 562 5.50 -12.52 -34.64
N ARG A 563 4.58 -13.31 -34.07
CA ARG A 563 4.65 -13.73 -32.65
C ARG A 563 5.62 -14.91 -32.52
N GLN A 564 6.57 -14.83 -31.59
CA GLN A 564 7.56 -15.88 -31.33
C GLN A 564 7.95 -15.90 -29.85
N LEU A 565 8.48 -17.01 -29.37
CA LEU A 565 9.00 -17.07 -28.01
C LEU A 565 10.21 -16.13 -27.84
N ARG A 566 10.31 -15.47 -26.70
CA ARG A 566 11.48 -14.64 -26.38
C ARG A 566 12.77 -15.45 -26.36
N PHE A 567 12.72 -16.68 -25.83
CA PHE A 567 13.79 -17.65 -25.89
C PHE A 567 13.22 -18.99 -26.41
N THR A 568 13.80 -19.47 -27.48
CA THR A 568 13.43 -20.74 -28.12
C THR A 568 14.47 -21.81 -27.76
N PRO A 569 14.07 -22.97 -27.23
CA PRO A 569 15.01 -24.06 -26.98
C PRO A 569 15.65 -24.51 -28.29
N ILE A 570 16.94 -24.80 -28.27
CA ILE A 570 17.71 -25.24 -29.45
C ILE A 570 18.32 -26.61 -29.31
N ASP A 571 18.05 -27.30 -28.12
CA ASP A 571 18.27 -28.76 -27.91
C ASP A 571 17.83 -29.17 -26.51
#